data_e65d8e0e95b3783a96b51b18dbe06103
#
_entry.id   e65d8e0e95b3783a96b51b18dbe06103
#
_cell.length_a   1.000
_cell.length_b   1.000
_cell.length_c   1.000
_cell.angle_alpha   90.00
_cell.angle_beta   90.00
_cell.angle_gamma   90.00
#
_symmetry.space_group_name_H-M   'P 1'
#
loop_
_entity.id
_entity.type
_entity.pdbx_description
1 polymer ?
#
loop_
_entity_poly.entity_id
_entity_poly.type
_entity_poly.pdbx_seq_one_letter_code
_entity_poly.pdbx_strand_id
1 'polypeptide(L)'
;MSPQRHGGHRAPWILALCLLWLIPSLNAQEGPRTVWDAVYNETQAKRGEAIFVDACSNCHGRTLEGADMTPPLTGGAFMANWDGLSVGDLTDRIRSSMPLDRPGLLSRQDNVDVVAYILRFNAFPAGKDELPREIQTLKQIVFKAQKP
;
A
#
# COMPACT_ATOMS: atom_id res chain seq x y z
N MET A 1 -16.33 -31.15 79.82
CA MET A 1 -15.52 -30.09 79.19
C MET A 1 -15.09 -30.58 77.83
N SER A 2 -15.81 -30.16 76.76
CA SER A 2 -15.49 -30.52 75.39
C SER A 2 -15.00 -29.28 74.63
N PRO A 3 -13.88 -29.33 73.90
CA PRO A 3 -13.46 -28.21 73.09
C PRO A 3 -14.19 -28.19 71.75
N GLN A 4 -14.70 -27.03 71.41
CA GLN A 4 -15.35 -26.73 70.12
C GLN A 4 -14.33 -26.66 68.97
N ARG A 5 -14.64 -27.36 67.85
CA ARG A 5 -13.88 -27.26 66.58
C ARG A 5 -14.44 -26.09 65.76
N HIS A 6 -13.62 -25.09 65.52
CA HIS A 6 -13.92 -24.03 64.55
C HIS A 6 -13.67 -24.55 63.13
N GLY A 7 -14.74 -24.70 62.37
CA GLY A 7 -14.72 -25.00 60.95
C GLY A 7 -14.34 -23.74 60.15
N GLY A 8 -13.14 -23.74 59.53
CA GLY A 8 -12.71 -22.68 58.62
C GLY A 8 -13.42 -22.80 57.26
N HIS A 9 -14.27 -21.84 56.99
CA HIS A 9 -14.84 -21.67 55.63
C HIS A 9 -13.78 -21.16 54.69
N ARG A 10 -13.23 -22.04 53.87
CA ARG A 10 -12.34 -21.64 52.73
C ARG A 10 -13.26 -21.13 51.60
N ALA A 11 -13.17 -19.82 51.39
CA ALA A 11 -13.94 -19.15 50.33
C ALA A 11 -13.51 -19.61 48.92
N PRO A 12 -14.45 -19.88 48.01
CA PRO A 12 -14.16 -20.35 46.65
C PRO A 12 -13.89 -19.20 45.66
N TRP A 13 -13.13 -18.19 46.05
CA TRP A 13 -12.87 -16.99 45.25
C TRP A 13 -11.71 -17.14 44.26
N ILE A 14 -10.94 -18.22 44.33
CA ILE A 14 -9.70 -18.39 43.54
C ILE A 14 -9.96 -18.94 42.14
N LEU A 15 -11.14 -19.48 41.82
CA LEU A 15 -11.45 -20.06 40.53
C LEU A 15 -12.10 -19.10 39.51
N ALA A 16 -12.42 -17.86 39.91
CA ALA A 16 -13.07 -16.88 39.03
C ALA A 16 -12.10 -16.03 38.18
N LEU A 17 -10.80 -16.08 38.44
CA LEU A 17 -9.79 -15.20 37.78
C LEU A 17 -9.09 -15.81 36.55
N CYS A 18 -9.30 -17.08 36.23
CA CYS A 18 -8.62 -17.72 35.10
C CYS A 18 -9.40 -17.74 33.78
N LEU A 19 -10.63 -17.25 33.73
CA LEU A 19 -11.49 -17.30 32.53
C LEU A 19 -11.46 -16.04 31.65
N LEU A 20 -10.69 -15.01 32.04
CA LEU A 20 -10.62 -13.73 31.32
C LEU A 20 -9.47 -13.66 30.27
N TRP A 21 -8.69 -14.74 30.08
CA TRP A 21 -7.51 -14.73 29.18
C TRP A 21 -7.72 -15.46 27.86
N LEU A 22 -8.93 -15.90 27.56
CA LEU A 22 -9.24 -16.52 26.26
C LEU A 22 -10.19 -15.64 25.44
N ILE A 23 -9.88 -14.35 25.30
CA ILE A 23 -10.46 -13.58 24.20
C ILE A 23 -9.56 -13.88 23.01
N PRO A 24 -9.99 -14.67 22.01
CA PRO A 24 -9.28 -14.77 20.75
C PRO A 24 -9.27 -13.34 20.19
N SER A 25 -8.10 -12.78 19.99
CA SER A 25 -7.94 -11.58 19.17
C SER A 25 -8.56 -11.93 17.82
N LEU A 26 -9.74 -11.43 17.52
CA LEU A 26 -10.26 -11.39 16.16
C LEU A 26 -9.29 -10.52 15.38
N ASN A 27 -8.23 -11.12 14.84
CA ASN A 27 -7.53 -10.57 13.70
C ASN A 27 -8.58 -10.57 12.58
N ALA A 28 -9.29 -9.46 12.43
CA ALA A 28 -9.97 -9.16 11.18
C ALA A 28 -8.88 -9.27 10.11
N GLN A 29 -8.94 -10.30 9.29
CA GLN A 29 -8.13 -10.37 8.08
C GLN A 29 -8.62 -9.22 7.20
N GLU A 30 -7.94 -8.07 7.33
CA GLU A 30 -8.09 -7.00 6.36
C GLU A 30 -7.76 -7.61 5.01
N GLY A 31 -8.69 -7.49 4.07
CA GLY A 31 -8.47 -7.94 2.71
C GLY A 31 -7.20 -7.29 2.13
N PRO A 32 -6.70 -7.76 0.99
CA PRO A 32 -5.50 -7.19 0.39
C PRO A 32 -5.68 -5.69 0.21
N ARG A 33 -4.71 -4.89 0.65
CA ARG A 33 -4.70 -3.43 0.45
C ARG A 33 -4.81 -3.11 -1.04
N THR A 34 -5.50 -2.04 -1.35
CA THR A 34 -5.68 -1.58 -2.72
C THR A 34 -5.14 -0.16 -2.89
N VAL A 35 -5.02 0.31 -4.11
CA VAL A 35 -4.66 1.72 -4.40
C VAL A 35 -5.66 2.74 -3.84
N TRP A 36 -6.87 2.30 -3.43
CA TRP A 36 -7.88 3.13 -2.80
C TRP A 36 -7.70 3.31 -1.28
N ASP A 37 -6.76 2.59 -0.68
CA ASP A 37 -6.50 2.61 0.77
C ASP A 37 -5.45 3.65 1.17
N ALA A 38 -5.35 4.75 0.41
CA ALA A 38 -4.51 5.90 0.71
C ALA A 38 -3.04 5.50 0.97
N VAL A 39 -2.46 4.77 0.02
CA VAL A 39 -1.18 4.06 0.17
C VAL A 39 0.08 4.91 -0.04
N TYR A 40 -0.06 6.16 -0.44
CA TYR A 40 1.01 7.14 -0.63
C TYR A 40 0.65 8.47 0.02
N ASN A 41 1.59 9.39 0.18
CA ASN A 41 1.30 10.75 0.64
C ASN A 41 1.63 11.82 -0.41
N GLU A 42 1.07 13.03 -0.22
CA GLU A 42 1.23 14.14 -1.14
C GLU A 42 2.70 14.61 -1.29
N THR A 43 3.49 14.52 -0.24
CA THR A 43 4.91 14.90 -0.30
C THR A 43 5.68 13.97 -1.22
N GLN A 44 5.41 12.67 -1.13
CA GLN A 44 5.99 11.67 -2.02
C GLN A 44 5.56 11.90 -3.47
N ALA A 45 4.27 12.13 -3.71
CA ALA A 45 3.77 12.38 -5.05
C ALA A 45 4.36 13.66 -5.68
N LYS A 46 4.62 14.71 -4.89
CA LYS A 46 5.29 15.93 -5.38
C LYS A 46 6.74 15.68 -5.78
N ARG A 47 7.49 14.85 -5.04
CA ARG A 47 8.84 14.46 -5.46
C ARG A 47 8.78 13.68 -6.78
N GLY A 48 7.83 12.74 -6.87
CA GLY A 48 7.60 11.96 -8.10
C GLY A 48 7.23 12.79 -9.30
N GLU A 49 6.44 13.87 -9.12
CA GLU A 49 6.12 14.81 -10.19
C GLU A 49 7.37 15.47 -10.79
N ALA A 50 8.25 15.94 -9.93
CA ALA A 50 9.50 16.56 -10.41
C ALA A 50 10.36 15.58 -11.22
N ILE A 51 10.49 14.33 -10.74
CA ILE A 51 11.22 13.28 -11.45
C ILE A 51 10.51 12.91 -12.77
N PHE A 52 9.18 12.79 -12.76
CA PHE A 52 8.41 12.48 -13.96
C PHE A 52 8.58 13.54 -15.04
N VAL A 53 8.52 14.81 -14.67
CA VAL A 53 8.71 15.94 -15.61
C VAL A 53 10.09 15.89 -16.25
N ASP A 54 11.13 15.56 -15.50
CA ASP A 54 12.51 15.49 -16.00
C ASP A 54 12.78 14.23 -16.85
N ALA A 55 12.36 13.07 -16.39
CA ALA A 55 12.79 11.79 -16.96
C ALA A 55 11.75 11.07 -17.82
N CYS A 56 10.46 11.42 -17.74
CA CYS A 56 9.37 10.64 -18.34
C CYS A 56 8.51 11.45 -19.30
N SER A 57 8.32 12.75 -19.04
CA SER A 57 7.33 13.57 -19.73
C SER A 57 7.58 13.75 -21.22
N ASN A 58 8.84 13.63 -21.68
CA ASN A 58 9.18 13.73 -23.09
C ASN A 58 8.49 12.67 -23.95
N CYS A 59 8.27 11.48 -23.40
CA CYS A 59 7.59 10.38 -24.09
C CYS A 59 6.14 10.25 -23.64
N HIS A 60 5.88 10.29 -22.33
CA HIS A 60 4.53 10.05 -21.78
C HIS A 60 3.62 11.27 -21.75
N GLY A 61 4.11 12.45 -22.18
CA GLY A 61 3.37 13.70 -22.08
C GLY A 61 3.32 14.25 -20.65
N ARG A 62 3.10 15.57 -20.52
CA ARG A 62 2.98 16.22 -19.19
C ARG A 62 1.70 15.86 -18.47
N THR A 63 0.67 15.49 -19.21
CA THR A 63 -0.64 15.05 -18.72
C THR A 63 -0.80 13.53 -18.76
N LEU A 64 0.33 12.80 -18.85
CA LEU A 64 0.39 11.34 -18.81
C LEU A 64 -0.41 10.65 -19.93
N GLU A 65 -0.78 11.37 -20.97
CA GLU A 65 -1.61 10.90 -22.07
C GLU A 65 -0.90 9.95 -23.03
N GLY A 66 0.43 9.89 -22.97
CA GLY A 66 1.24 9.18 -23.95
C GLY A 66 1.27 9.88 -25.29
N ALA A 67 1.93 9.27 -26.29
CA ALA A 67 1.93 9.73 -27.68
C ALA A 67 2.37 8.58 -28.59
N ASP A 68 1.76 8.45 -29.77
CA ASP A 68 2.10 7.44 -30.78
C ASP A 68 2.21 6.02 -30.20
N MET A 69 3.45 5.51 -30.09
CA MET A 69 3.77 4.19 -29.54
C MET A 69 3.94 4.17 -28.01
N THR A 70 3.92 5.35 -27.36
CA THR A 70 4.06 5.45 -25.90
C THR A 70 2.71 5.33 -25.23
N PRO A 71 2.47 4.31 -24.40
CA PRO A 71 1.16 4.11 -23.80
C PRO A 71 0.84 5.21 -22.78
N PRO A 72 -0.45 5.55 -22.62
CA PRO A 72 -0.87 6.47 -21.57
C PRO A 72 -0.62 5.88 -20.17
N LEU A 73 -0.33 6.75 -19.22
CA LEU A 73 -0.21 6.42 -17.79
C LEU A 73 -1.40 6.92 -16.98
N THR A 74 -2.49 7.26 -17.67
CA THR A 74 -3.75 7.75 -17.09
C THR A 74 -4.95 7.27 -17.89
N GLY A 75 -6.14 7.40 -17.31
CA GLY A 75 -7.40 7.10 -17.97
C GLY A 75 -7.73 5.62 -18.09
N GLY A 76 -8.79 5.33 -18.89
CA GLY A 76 -9.37 3.99 -18.94
C GLY A 76 -8.43 2.90 -19.44
N ALA A 77 -7.58 3.20 -20.42
CA ALA A 77 -6.62 2.22 -20.94
C ALA A 77 -5.56 1.85 -19.89
N PHE A 78 -5.02 2.83 -19.18
CA PHE A 78 -4.10 2.59 -18.07
C PHE A 78 -4.75 1.77 -16.97
N MET A 79 -5.96 2.18 -16.54
CA MET A 79 -6.71 1.47 -15.51
C MET A 79 -7.00 0.01 -15.89
N ALA A 80 -7.43 -0.25 -17.13
CA ALA A 80 -7.71 -1.60 -17.60
C ALA A 80 -6.46 -2.48 -17.66
N ASN A 81 -5.30 -1.91 -18.03
CA ASN A 81 -4.05 -2.65 -18.12
C ASN A 81 -3.48 -3.03 -16.73
N TRP A 82 -3.79 -2.27 -15.69
CA TRP A 82 -3.25 -2.50 -14.35
C TRP A 82 -4.26 -3.11 -13.37
N ASP A 83 -5.54 -3.18 -13.72
CA ASP A 83 -6.57 -3.76 -12.84
C ASP A 83 -6.24 -5.21 -12.48
N GLY A 84 -6.21 -5.50 -11.19
CA GLY A 84 -5.86 -6.81 -10.65
C GLY A 84 -4.36 -7.09 -10.49
N LEU A 85 -3.48 -6.28 -11.10
CA LEU A 85 -2.04 -6.34 -10.88
C LEU A 85 -1.67 -5.59 -9.59
N SER A 86 -0.41 -5.67 -9.18
CA SER A 86 0.06 -4.97 -7.98
C SER A 86 0.79 -3.67 -8.29
N VAL A 87 0.84 -2.77 -7.30
CA VAL A 87 1.72 -1.59 -7.33
C VAL A 87 3.19 -2.00 -7.47
N GLY A 88 3.56 -3.17 -6.93
CA GLY A 88 4.88 -3.75 -7.10
C GLY A 88 5.19 -4.10 -8.56
N ASP A 89 4.21 -4.62 -9.32
CA ASP A 89 4.39 -4.94 -10.74
C ASP A 89 4.59 -3.67 -11.58
N LEU A 90 3.84 -2.60 -11.28
CA LEU A 90 4.04 -1.30 -11.92
C LEU A 90 5.43 -0.73 -11.60
N THR A 91 5.85 -0.80 -10.34
CA THR A 91 7.17 -0.34 -9.90
C THR A 91 8.30 -1.14 -10.58
N ASP A 92 8.16 -2.46 -10.66
CA ASP A 92 9.13 -3.32 -11.34
C ASP A 92 9.21 -3.02 -12.84
N ARG A 93 8.07 -2.76 -13.48
CA ARG A 93 8.03 -2.36 -14.89
C ARG A 93 8.81 -1.07 -15.12
N ILE A 94 8.57 -0.04 -14.31
CA ILE A 94 9.30 1.23 -14.40
C ILE A 94 10.80 0.99 -14.16
N ARG A 95 11.16 0.32 -13.08
CA ARG A 95 12.54 0.08 -12.69
C ARG A 95 13.35 -0.69 -13.74
N SER A 96 12.73 -1.67 -14.39
CA SER A 96 13.43 -2.57 -15.32
C SER A 96 13.51 -2.06 -16.75
N SER A 97 12.59 -1.17 -17.17
CA SER A 97 12.46 -0.79 -18.57
C SER A 97 12.33 0.72 -18.83
N MET A 98 12.25 1.56 -17.79
CA MET A 98 12.08 3.00 -17.93
C MET A 98 13.17 3.79 -17.19
N PRO A 99 13.55 5.00 -17.68
CA PRO A 99 13.26 5.52 -19.03
C PRO A 99 13.83 4.58 -20.10
N LEU A 100 13.14 4.46 -21.25
CA LEU A 100 13.49 3.47 -22.27
C LEU A 100 14.90 3.66 -22.86
N ASP A 101 15.38 4.89 -22.92
CA ASP A 101 16.74 5.24 -23.36
C ASP A 101 17.82 4.98 -22.29
N ARG A 102 17.43 4.89 -21.01
CA ARG A 102 18.33 4.69 -19.85
C ARG A 102 17.68 3.83 -18.76
N PRO A 103 17.35 2.55 -19.03
CA PRO A 103 16.75 1.68 -18.03
C PRO A 103 17.61 1.56 -16.76
N GLY A 104 16.96 1.62 -15.59
CA GLY A 104 17.65 1.55 -14.30
C GLY A 104 18.32 2.86 -13.84
N LEU A 105 18.10 3.98 -14.54
CA LEU A 105 18.57 5.30 -14.11
C LEU A 105 18.07 5.71 -12.73
N LEU A 106 16.79 5.42 -12.45
CA LEU A 106 16.13 5.87 -11.25
C LEU A 106 16.52 5.02 -10.04
N SER A 107 16.78 5.67 -8.92
CA SER A 107 16.95 4.98 -7.63
C SER A 107 15.65 4.25 -7.21
N ARG A 108 15.75 3.38 -6.21
CA ARG A 108 14.55 2.73 -5.65
C ARG A 108 13.54 3.73 -5.11
N GLN A 109 14.03 4.82 -4.48
CA GLN A 109 13.16 5.87 -3.97
C GLN A 109 12.49 6.62 -5.11
N ASP A 110 13.24 7.01 -6.15
CA ASP A 110 12.69 7.73 -7.29
C ASP A 110 11.60 6.94 -8.00
N ASN A 111 11.78 5.62 -8.14
CA ASN A 111 10.78 4.75 -8.74
C ASN A 111 9.44 4.79 -7.97
N VAL A 112 9.46 4.67 -6.64
CA VAL A 112 8.22 4.70 -5.84
C VAL A 112 7.63 6.10 -5.75
N ASP A 113 8.45 7.14 -5.79
CA ASP A 113 7.98 8.52 -5.85
C ASP A 113 7.24 8.80 -7.17
N VAL A 114 7.78 8.33 -8.30
CA VAL A 114 7.09 8.39 -9.62
C VAL A 114 5.78 7.61 -9.59
N VAL A 115 5.74 6.42 -8.99
CA VAL A 115 4.51 5.65 -8.84
C VAL A 115 3.49 6.42 -8.01
N ALA A 116 3.89 7.05 -6.89
CA ALA A 116 3.01 7.88 -6.08
C ALA A 116 2.42 9.05 -6.90
N TYR A 117 3.22 9.68 -7.77
CA TYR A 117 2.73 10.70 -8.69
C TYR A 117 1.71 10.16 -9.69
N ILE A 118 1.95 8.99 -10.29
CA ILE A 118 1.01 8.35 -11.22
C ILE A 118 -0.31 8.04 -10.49
N LEU A 119 -0.26 7.53 -9.26
CA LEU A 119 -1.46 7.29 -8.45
C LEU A 119 -2.23 8.58 -8.18
N ARG A 120 -1.55 9.66 -7.77
CA ARG A 120 -2.15 10.98 -7.55
C ARG A 120 -2.82 11.50 -8.82
N PHE A 121 -2.14 11.42 -9.96
CA PHE A 121 -2.64 11.90 -11.23
C PHE A 121 -3.92 11.16 -11.67
N ASN A 122 -4.02 9.89 -11.31
CA ASN A 122 -5.21 9.06 -11.54
C ASN A 122 -6.26 9.19 -10.42
N ALA A 123 -6.17 10.22 -9.57
CA ALA A 123 -7.13 10.55 -8.51
C ALA A 123 -7.32 9.46 -7.43
N PHE A 124 -6.33 8.59 -7.22
CA PHE A 124 -6.32 7.74 -6.04
C PHE A 124 -6.05 8.57 -4.78
N PRO A 125 -6.65 8.23 -3.63
CA PRO A 125 -6.54 9.05 -2.43
C PRO A 125 -5.13 9.01 -1.83
N ALA A 126 -4.65 10.17 -1.40
CA ALA A 126 -3.44 10.28 -0.61
C ALA A 126 -3.71 9.96 0.87
N GLY A 127 -2.72 9.42 1.54
CA GLY A 127 -2.72 9.11 2.97
C GLY A 127 -1.65 9.88 3.74
N LYS A 128 -1.26 9.30 4.87
CA LYS A 128 -0.22 9.87 5.75
C LYS A 128 1.16 9.28 5.46
N ASP A 129 1.21 8.02 5.06
CA ASP A 129 2.42 7.25 4.89
C ASP A 129 2.88 7.28 3.42
N GLU A 130 4.18 7.06 3.21
CA GLU A 130 4.75 6.89 1.87
C GLU A 130 4.62 5.44 1.40
N LEU A 131 4.56 5.23 0.08
CA LEU A 131 4.79 3.92 -0.51
C LEU A 131 6.16 3.41 -0.08
N PRO A 132 6.26 2.17 0.40
CA PRO A 132 7.55 1.57 0.77
C PRO A 132 8.42 1.32 -0.47
N ARG A 133 9.73 1.19 -0.27
CA ARG A 133 10.69 0.89 -1.35
C ARG A 133 10.83 -0.60 -1.65
N GLU A 134 10.31 -1.43 -0.79
CA GLU A 134 10.43 -2.89 -0.85
C GLU A 134 9.37 -3.46 -1.80
N ILE A 135 9.82 -4.00 -2.92
CA ILE A 135 8.93 -4.57 -3.96
C ILE A 135 7.96 -5.61 -3.39
N GLN A 136 8.40 -6.44 -2.44
CA GLN A 136 7.53 -7.46 -1.85
C GLN A 136 6.35 -6.85 -1.08
N THR A 137 6.55 -5.70 -0.43
CA THR A 137 5.48 -4.97 0.25
C THR A 137 4.54 -4.30 -0.77
N LEU A 138 5.10 -3.73 -1.84
CA LEU A 138 4.32 -3.13 -2.93
C LEU A 138 3.48 -4.18 -3.68
N LYS A 139 3.94 -5.42 -3.79
CA LYS A 139 3.18 -6.53 -4.39
C LYS A 139 1.93 -6.93 -3.58
N GLN A 140 1.83 -6.50 -2.34
CA GLN A 140 0.63 -6.70 -1.50
C GLN A 140 -0.43 -5.62 -1.71
N ILE A 141 -0.15 -4.59 -2.51
CA ILE A 141 -1.09 -3.51 -2.82
C ILE A 141 -1.65 -3.75 -4.21
N VAL A 142 -2.93 -4.05 -4.30
CA VAL A 142 -3.60 -4.41 -5.56
C VAL A 142 -4.13 -3.16 -6.25
N PHE A 143 -3.86 -3.07 -7.56
CA PHE A 143 -4.47 -2.07 -8.41
C PHE A 143 -5.94 -2.43 -8.65
N LYS A 144 -6.85 -1.51 -8.38
CA LYS A 144 -8.27 -1.64 -8.66
C LYS A 144 -8.72 -0.44 -9.47
N ALA A 145 -9.20 -0.70 -10.70
CA ALA A 145 -9.68 0.36 -11.59
C ALA A 145 -10.91 1.09 -11.02
N GLN A 146 -11.72 0.39 -10.24
CA GLN A 146 -12.88 0.94 -9.56
C GLN A 146 -12.71 0.85 -8.05
N LYS A 147 -13.22 1.86 -7.35
CA LYS A 147 -13.25 1.84 -5.89
C LYS A 147 -14.16 0.69 -5.42
N PRO A 148 -13.66 -0.19 -4.52
CA PRO A 148 -14.47 -1.26 -3.92
C PRO A 148 -15.67 -0.76 -3.14
#